data_db4e87fd4374c31029905cba31b5a369
#
_entry.id   db4e87fd4374c31029905cba31b5a369
#
_cell.length_a   1.000
_cell.length_b   1.000
_cell.length_c   1.000
_cell.angle_alpha   90.00
_cell.angle_beta   90.00
_cell.angle_gamma   90.00
#
_symmetry.space_group_name_H-M   'P 1'
#
loop_
_entity.id
_entity.type
_entity.pdbx_description
1 polymer ?
#
loop_
_entity_poly.entity_id
_entity_poly.type
_entity_poly.pdbx_seq_one_letter_code
_entity_poly.pdbx_strand_id
1 'polypeptide(L)'
;MSDVARLAGVSIKTVSRVVNDEPAVHPETAGRVLAAIEQLGFRRNLGARNLRRGSTTGTIGLVVEDVGNPFYSELNRGVEQVATSFGRHVLTGSSNENSERERELALEFCARRVDGLLVVPAGTQHGYLVPEMRAGTPVVFLDRPAGDLVADTVLVDNLGGTIEAVAHLAQHGHRRIAFLGDGPGIFTASERLRGFREGLVRAGLRYDERLALLRTPTRESVADAVDRLLTGPGRATAVIAGNNRVTVHLLRALAHVTPRPALVSFDDFELADLLDPPVTVIGHDVGRLGRAAAELLFARIHGDDSPPRKVVLPVHLLPRGSGEVAP
;
A
#
# COMPACT_ATOMS: atom_id res chain seq x y z
N MET A 1 -5.96 33.97 18.83
CA MET A 1 -6.06 35.25 18.09
C MET A 1 -6.41 36.44 19.01
N SER A 2 -7.37 36.32 19.93
CA SER A 2 -7.73 37.40 20.87
C SER A 2 -6.55 37.86 21.72
N ASP A 3 -5.74 36.94 22.21
CA ASP A 3 -4.59 37.29 23.06
C ASP A 3 -3.48 37.97 22.25
N VAL A 4 -3.24 37.50 21.00
CA VAL A 4 -2.33 38.16 20.06
C VAL A 4 -2.79 39.56 19.74
N ALA A 5 -4.09 39.76 19.49
CA ALA A 5 -4.67 41.09 19.24
C ALA A 5 -4.48 42.04 20.41
N ARG A 6 -4.70 41.54 21.64
CA ARG A 6 -4.51 42.31 22.89
C ARG A 6 -3.05 42.69 23.07
N LEU A 7 -2.12 41.75 22.91
CA LEU A 7 -0.69 41.97 23.08
C LEU A 7 -0.12 42.91 22.02
N ALA A 8 -0.54 42.76 20.76
CA ALA A 8 -0.10 43.60 19.65
C ALA A 8 -0.82 45.01 19.61
N GLY A 9 -1.84 45.25 20.43
CA GLY A 9 -2.63 46.47 20.42
C GLY A 9 -3.40 46.71 19.13
N VAL A 10 -3.97 45.65 18.54
CA VAL A 10 -4.69 45.71 17.25
C VAL A 10 -6.01 44.94 17.31
N SER A 11 -6.86 45.09 16.29
CA SER A 11 -8.09 44.29 16.17
C SER A 11 -7.79 42.83 15.78
N ILE A 12 -8.68 41.88 16.16
CA ILE A 12 -8.61 40.47 15.73
C ILE A 12 -8.59 40.38 14.20
N LYS A 13 -9.28 41.30 13.50
CA LYS A 13 -9.30 41.39 12.04
C LYS A 13 -7.92 41.72 11.48
N THR A 14 -7.17 42.61 12.14
CA THR A 14 -5.80 42.98 11.78
C THR A 14 -4.85 41.76 11.98
N VAL A 15 -4.96 41.06 13.12
CA VAL A 15 -4.22 39.81 13.36
C VAL A 15 -4.53 38.79 12.27
N SER A 16 -5.81 38.61 11.91
CA SER A 16 -6.22 37.70 10.84
C SER A 16 -5.58 38.03 9.50
N ARG A 17 -5.50 39.34 9.15
CA ARG A 17 -4.87 39.80 7.91
C ARG A 17 -3.38 39.53 7.89
N VAL A 18 -2.64 39.81 8.95
CA VAL A 18 -1.22 39.53 9.07
C VAL A 18 -0.95 38.04 8.99
N VAL A 19 -1.71 37.23 9.72
CA VAL A 19 -1.60 35.77 9.72
C VAL A 19 -1.94 35.15 8.35
N ASN A 20 -2.74 35.86 7.53
CA ASN A 20 -3.11 35.43 6.18
C ASN A 20 -2.24 36.03 5.07
N ASP A 21 -1.22 36.82 5.45
CA ASP A 21 -0.33 37.48 4.48
C ASP A 21 -1.09 38.39 3.50
N GLU A 22 -2.15 39.06 4.00
CA GLU A 22 -2.96 39.98 3.19
C GLU A 22 -2.21 41.33 3.06
N PRO A 23 -2.07 41.87 1.84
CA PRO A 23 -1.20 43.06 1.59
C PRO A 23 -1.72 44.38 2.20
N ALA A 24 -2.81 44.37 2.93
CA ALA A 24 -3.48 45.57 3.42
C ALA A 24 -3.10 45.98 4.87
N VAL A 25 -1.95 45.52 5.39
CA VAL A 25 -1.48 45.85 6.76
C VAL A 25 -0.14 46.58 6.67
N HIS A 26 -0.07 47.74 7.38
CA HIS A 26 1.17 48.51 7.42
C HIS A 26 2.33 47.68 8.03
N PRO A 27 3.56 47.75 7.49
CA PRO A 27 4.70 46.90 7.91
C PRO A 27 5.00 46.94 9.40
N GLU A 28 4.92 48.11 10.04
CA GLU A 28 5.13 48.30 11.47
C GLU A 28 4.06 47.55 12.31
N THR A 29 2.81 47.57 11.87
CA THR A 29 1.71 46.86 12.53
C THR A 29 1.87 45.36 12.35
N ALA A 30 2.30 44.91 11.16
CA ALA A 30 2.60 43.52 10.90
C ALA A 30 3.73 43.00 11.80
N GLY A 31 4.79 43.80 11.99
CA GLY A 31 5.92 43.47 12.88
C GLY A 31 5.46 43.29 14.35
N ARG A 32 4.60 44.16 14.87
CA ARG A 32 4.04 44.02 16.24
C ARG A 32 3.21 42.74 16.39
N VAL A 33 2.42 42.39 15.38
CA VAL A 33 1.61 41.20 15.40
C VAL A 33 2.49 39.95 15.35
N LEU A 34 3.53 39.92 14.50
CA LEU A 34 4.45 38.78 14.40
C LEU A 34 5.23 38.57 15.72
N ALA A 35 5.71 39.66 16.35
CA ALA A 35 6.37 39.57 17.65
C ALA A 35 5.40 39.03 18.74
N ALA A 36 4.14 39.47 18.75
CA ALA A 36 3.14 38.93 19.67
C ALA A 36 2.80 37.46 19.42
N ILE A 37 2.80 37.00 18.16
CA ILE A 37 2.63 35.60 17.78
C ILE A 37 3.77 34.77 18.33
N GLU A 38 5.01 35.19 18.13
CA GLU A 38 6.21 34.54 18.65
C GLU A 38 6.23 34.45 20.17
N GLN A 39 5.99 35.58 20.85
CA GLN A 39 5.96 35.67 22.32
C GLN A 39 4.91 34.76 22.95
N LEU A 40 3.72 34.61 22.33
CA LEU A 40 2.61 33.80 22.84
C LEU A 40 2.67 32.34 22.35
N GLY A 41 3.66 31.99 21.50
CA GLY A 41 3.70 30.67 20.87
C GLY A 41 2.42 30.37 20.05
N PHE A 42 1.77 31.44 19.53
CA PHE A 42 0.51 31.26 18.83
C PHE A 42 0.71 30.49 17.54
N ARG A 43 0.11 29.28 17.47
CA ARG A 43 0.03 28.49 16.25
C ARG A 43 -1.32 28.66 15.59
N ARG A 44 -1.29 28.91 14.30
CA ARG A 44 -2.48 29.05 13.48
C ARG A 44 -3.28 27.74 13.47
N ASN A 45 -4.55 27.79 13.86
CA ASN A 45 -5.46 26.66 13.67
C ASN A 45 -5.95 26.64 12.21
N LEU A 46 -5.32 25.79 11.38
CA LEU A 46 -5.65 25.65 9.97
C LEU A 46 -7.08 25.12 9.78
N GLY A 47 -7.57 24.25 10.68
CA GLY A 47 -8.93 23.69 10.62
C GLY A 47 -10.02 24.77 10.71
N ALA A 48 -9.84 25.79 11.56
CA ALA A 48 -10.80 26.88 11.71
C ALA A 48 -10.89 27.83 10.48
N ARG A 49 -9.84 27.90 9.67
CA ARG A 49 -9.81 28.65 8.41
C ARG A 49 -10.57 27.90 7.31
N ASN A 50 -10.32 26.61 7.19
CA ASN A 50 -10.88 25.75 6.14
C ASN A 50 -12.41 25.67 6.26
N LEU A 51 -12.94 25.66 7.50
CA LEU A 51 -14.38 25.74 7.79
C LEU A 51 -15.07 27.01 7.26
N ARG A 52 -14.36 28.15 7.19
CA ARG A 52 -14.96 29.43 6.75
C ARG A 52 -14.94 29.65 5.24
N ARG A 53 -14.09 28.94 4.49
CA ARG A 53 -13.88 29.20 3.05
C ARG A 53 -14.35 28.06 2.13
N GLY A 54 -14.85 26.94 2.66
CA GLY A 54 -15.09 25.74 1.83
C GLY A 54 -13.79 25.22 1.20
N SER A 55 -12.64 25.61 1.77
CA SER A 55 -11.32 25.28 1.22
C SER A 55 -10.84 23.90 1.70
N THR A 56 -10.02 23.28 0.89
CA THR A 56 -9.32 22.02 1.15
C THR A 56 -8.59 22.01 2.50
N THR A 57 -8.53 20.86 3.17
CA THR A 57 -7.85 20.74 4.48
C THR A 57 -6.33 20.64 4.34
N GLY A 58 -5.84 20.39 3.14
CA GLY A 58 -4.42 20.18 2.90
C GLY A 58 -3.96 18.77 3.29
N THR A 59 -4.88 17.82 3.44
CA THR A 59 -4.59 16.47 3.90
C THR A 59 -5.35 15.46 3.05
N ILE A 60 -4.69 14.40 2.63
CA ILE A 60 -5.33 13.22 2.04
C ILE A 60 -5.25 12.05 3.04
N GLY A 61 -6.22 11.14 2.97
CA GLY A 61 -6.23 9.91 3.77
C GLY A 61 -5.61 8.75 2.99
N LEU A 62 -4.90 7.87 3.70
CA LEU A 62 -4.39 6.60 3.17
C LEU A 62 -4.69 5.48 4.16
N VAL A 63 -5.54 4.54 3.77
CA VAL A 63 -5.79 3.31 4.54
C VAL A 63 -4.99 2.18 3.90
N VAL A 64 -4.10 1.57 4.67
CA VAL A 64 -3.28 0.42 4.26
C VAL A 64 -3.57 -0.81 5.12
N GLU A 65 -3.02 -1.96 4.77
CA GLU A 65 -3.11 -3.16 5.61
C GLU A 65 -2.37 -2.93 6.94
N ASP A 66 -1.05 -2.72 6.87
CA ASP A 66 -0.19 -2.63 8.05
C ASP A 66 1.02 -1.73 7.75
N VAL A 67 1.12 -0.59 8.42
CA VAL A 67 2.27 0.34 8.29
C VAL A 67 3.59 -0.30 8.74
N GLY A 68 3.55 -1.38 9.52
CA GLY A 68 4.71 -2.15 9.93
C GLY A 68 5.27 -3.06 8.84
N ASN A 69 4.52 -3.31 7.75
CA ASN A 69 5.02 -4.03 6.60
C ASN A 69 5.81 -3.07 5.68
N PRO A 70 7.11 -3.33 5.40
CA PRO A 70 7.94 -2.48 4.55
C PRO A 70 7.33 -2.16 3.17
N PHE A 71 6.54 -3.07 2.62
CA PHE A 71 5.78 -2.87 1.38
C PHE A 71 4.89 -1.62 1.48
N TYR A 72 4.07 -1.52 2.53
CA TYR A 72 3.18 -0.37 2.69
C TYR A 72 3.89 0.90 3.14
N SER A 73 5.05 0.77 3.80
CA SER A 73 5.91 1.93 4.10
C SER A 73 6.48 2.54 2.83
N GLU A 74 6.94 1.72 1.88
CA GLU A 74 7.44 2.18 0.58
C GLU A 74 6.32 2.78 -0.29
N LEU A 75 5.13 2.14 -0.29
CA LEU A 75 3.93 2.65 -0.95
C LEU A 75 3.56 4.03 -0.41
N ASN A 76 3.51 4.18 0.93
CA ASN A 76 3.21 5.45 1.59
C ASN A 76 4.22 6.53 1.21
N ARG A 77 5.52 6.20 1.14
CA ARG A 77 6.56 7.12 0.69
C ARG A 77 6.30 7.62 -0.74
N GLY A 78 5.86 6.75 -1.65
CA GLY A 78 5.44 7.13 -3.00
C GLY A 78 4.26 8.10 -3.01
N VAL A 79 3.26 7.85 -2.16
CA VAL A 79 2.10 8.74 -1.97
C VAL A 79 2.53 10.10 -1.41
N GLU A 80 3.40 10.12 -0.38
CA GLU A 80 3.89 11.35 0.25
C GLU A 80 4.69 12.23 -0.72
N GLN A 81 5.49 11.64 -1.62
CA GLN A 81 6.23 12.37 -2.64
C GLN A 81 5.28 13.20 -3.52
N VAL A 82 4.19 12.60 -3.99
CA VAL A 82 3.19 13.31 -4.80
C VAL A 82 2.41 14.30 -3.95
N ALA A 83 1.94 13.91 -2.76
CA ALA A 83 1.19 14.81 -1.87
C ALA A 83 1.99 16.08 -1.54
N THR A 84 3.28 15.94 -1.24
CA THR A 84 4.19 17.05 -0.95
C THR A 84 4.33 18.01 -2.13
N SER A 85 4.39 17.51 -3.37
CA SER A 85 4.47 18.37 -4.57
C SER A 85 3.23 19.25 -4.74
N PHE A 86 2.08 18.82 -4.21
CA PHE A 86 0.83 19.59 -4.14
C PHE A 86 0.65 20.36 -2.82
N GLY A 87 1.67 20.40 -1.94
CA GLY A 87 1.59 21.06 -0.64
C GLY A 87 0.59 20.39 0.31
N ARG A 88 0.42 19.07 0.23
CA ARG A 88 -0.49 18.28 1.03
C ARG A 88 0.25 17.32 1.95
N HIS A 89 -0.44 16.90 3.01
CA HIS A 89 0.03 15.89 3.96
C HIS A 89 -0.76 14.60 3.80
N VAL A 90 -0.17 13.48 4.22
CA VAL A 90 -0.83 12.17 4.24
C VAL A 90 -1.17 11.80 5.68
N LEU A 91 -2.41 11.39 5.92
CA LEU A 91 -2.87 10.79 7.15
C LEU A 91 -3.03 9.30 6.91
N THR A 92 -2.20 8.46 7.53
CA THR A 92 -2.20 7.02 7.29
C THR A 92 -2.78 6.25 8.47
N GLY A 93 -3.55 5.19 8.17
CA GLY A 93 -4.09 4.25 9.15
C GLY A 93 -4.00 2.81 8.66
N SER A 94 -3.85 1.85 9.60
CA SER A 94 -3.77 0.42 9.33
C SER A 94 -5.09 -0.29 9.60
N SER A 95 -5.62 -0.99 8.60
CA SER A 95 -6.83 -1.81 8.71
C SER A 95 -6.56 -3.19 9.35
N ASN A 96 -5.32 -3.69 9.29
CA ASN A 96 -4.90 -5.02 9.74
C ASN A 96 -5.75 -6.15 9.12
N GLU A 97 -6.05 -6.06 7.83
CA GLU A 97 -6.93 -6.99 7.09
C GLU A 97 -8.35 -7.09 7.68
N ASN A 98 -8.80 -6.10 8.41
CA ASN A 98 -10.12 -6.05 9.00
C ASN A 98 -10.99 -5.01 8.26
N SER A 99 -12.04 -5.48 7.56
CA SER A 99 -12.92 -4.63 6.75
C SER A 99 -13.75 -3.62 7.57
N GLU A 100 -14.14 -3.98 8.81
CA GLU A 100 -14.82 -3.03 9.71
C GLU A 100 -13.88 -1.90 10.14
N ARG A 101 -12.62 -2.24 10.49
CA ARG A 101 -11.61 -1.25 10.83
C ARG A 101 -11.25 -0.36 9.64
N GLU A 102 -11.16 -0.93 8.44
CA GLU A 102 -11.00 -0.16 7.20
C GLU A 102 -12.10 0.89 7.06
N ARG A 103 -13.38 0.42 7.19
CA ARG A 103 -14.55 1.28 7.12
C ARG A 103 -14.52 2.40 8.16
N GLU A 104 -14.23 2.06 9.42
CA GLU A 104 -14.11 3.04 10.51
C GLU A 104 -13.07 4.10 10.19
N LEU A 105 -11.86 3.70 9.78
CA LEU A 105 -10.77 4.62 9.42
C LEU A 105 -11.14 5.50 8.24
N ALA A 106 -11.68 4.92 7.18
CA ALA A 106 -12.06 5.65 5.98
C ALA A 106 -13.13 6.73 6.29
N LEU A 107 -14.18 6.37 7.05
CA LEU A 107 -15.22 7.31 7.47
C LEU A 107 -14.69 8.37 8.47
N GLU A 108 -13.78 8.00 9.38
CA GLU A 108 -13.13 8.95 10.26
C GLU A 108 -12.30 9.97 9.48
N PHE A 109 -11.56 9.53 8.45
CA PHE A 109 -10.80 10.43 7.59
C PHE A 109 -11.74 11.37 6.81
N CYS A 110 -12.85 10.86 6.28
CA CYS A 110 -13.87 11.69 5.65
C CYS A 110 -14.49 12.70 6.64
N ALA A 111 -14.80 12.28 7.87
CA ALA A 111 -15.29 13.16 8.93
C ALA A 111 -14.27 14.26 9.29
N ARG A 112 -12.98 14.00 9.19
CA ARG A 112 -11.90 14.99 9.31
C ARG A 112 -11.74 15.86 8.07
N ARG A 113 -12.57 15.62 7.03
CA ARG A 113 -12.58 16.35 5.76
C ARG A 113 -11.26 16.27 5.01
N VAL A 114 -10.70 15.06 4.88
CA VAL A 114 -9.58 14.87 3.96
C VAL A 114 -10.01 15.28 2.54
N ASP A 115 -9.05 15.81 1.77
CA ASP A 115 -9.31 16.31 0.42
C ASP A 115 -9.55 15.16 -0.59
N GLY A 116 -9.17 13.93 -0.21
CA GLY A 116 -9.37 12.69 -0.96
C GLY A 116 -8.86 11.49 -0.17
N LEU A 117 -9.21 10.29 -0.61
CA LEU A 117 -8.93 9.04 0.10
C LEU A 117 -8.27 8.03 -0.84
N LEU A 118 -7.19 7.42 -0.36
CA LEU A 118 -6.52 6.24 -0.93
C LEU A 118 -6.83 5.04 -0.04
N VAL A 119 -7.25 3.91 -0.63
CA VAL A 119 -7.62 2.71 0.14
C VAL A 119 -6.97 1.47 -0.45
N VAL A 120 -6.23 0.73 0.38
CA VAL A 120 -5.88 -0.68 0.13
C VAL A 120 -6.98 -1.53 0.74
N PRO A 121 -7.85 -2.16 -0.07
CA PRO A 121 -9.02 -2.88 0.43
C PRO A 121 -8.70 -4.07 1.33
N ALA A 122 -9.30 -4.12 2.51
CA ALA A 122 -9.33 -5.31 3.37
C ALA A 122 -10.53 -6.22 3.07
N GLY A 123 -11.47 -5.76 2.25
CA GLY A 123 -12.68 -6.48 1.86
C GLY A 123 -13.12 -6.18 0.44
N THR A 124 -14.37 -6.48 0.11
CA THR A 124 -14.95 -6.27 -1.22
C THR A 124 -16.19 -5.39 -1.21
N GLN A 125 -16.60 -4.87 -0.05
CA GLN A 125 -17.83 -4.07 0.10
C GLN A 125 -17.47 -2.64 0.51
N HIS A 126 -17.41 -1.73 -0.46
CA HIS A 126 -17.03 -0.33 -0.27
C HIS A 126 -18.18 0.65 -0.56
N GLY A 127 -19.42 0.14 -0.75
CA GLY A 127 -20.60 0.97 -0.97
C GLY A 127 -20.83 2.05 0.10
N TYR A 128 -20.23 1.89 1.30
CA TYR A 128 -20.25 2.89 2.38
C TYR A 128 -19.53 4.20 2.00
N LEU A 129 -18.66 4.20 0.98
CA LEU A 129 -17.97 5.39 0.48
C LEU A 129 -18.78 6.20 -0.53
N VAL A 130 -19.87 5.64 -1.08
CA VAL A 130 -20.70 6.34 -2.08
C VAL A 130 -21.23 7.71 -1.59
N PRO A 131 -21.73 7.84 -0.34
CA PRO A 131 -22.16 9.16 0.17
C PRO A 131 -21.02 10.17 0.21
N GLU A 132 -19.81 9.75 0.62
CA GLU A 132 -18.62 10.59 0.72
C GLU A 132 -18.12 11.05 -0.64
N MET A 133 -18.14 10.15 -1.63
CA MET A 133 -17.79 10.47 -3.02
C MET A 133 -18.79 11.48 -3.61
N ARG A 134 -20.09 11.32 -3.34
CA ARG A 134 -21.12 12.28 -3.74
C ARG A 134 -20.98 13.63 -3.04
N ALA A 135 -20.46 13.64 -1.82
CA ALA A 135 -20.15 14.86 -1.08
C ALA A 135 -18.87 15.58 -1.57
N GLY A 136 -18.14 14.99 -2.53
CA GLY A 136 -16.99 15.58 -3.18
C GLY A 136 -15.62 15.08 -2.67
N THR A 137 -15.57 13.98 -1.91
CA THR A 137 -14.32 13.32 -1.51
C THR A 137 -13.99 12.24 -2.52
N PRO A 138 -13.03 12.42 -3.45
CA PRO A 138 -12.64 11.39 -4.40
C PRO A 138 -11.93 10.24 -3.68
N VAL A 139 -12.14 9.02 -4.21
CA VAL A 139 -11.55 7.80 -3.68
C VAL A 139 -10.83 7.04 -4.80
N VAL A 140 -9.60 6.60 -4.52
CA VAL A 140 -8.82 5.72 -5.40
C VAL A 140 -8.39 4.48 -4.64
N PHE A 141 -8.55 3.32 -5.24
CA PHE A 141 -8.13 2.05 -4.68
C PHE A 141 -6.78 1.64 -5.24
N LEU A 142 -5.96 0.99 -4.41
CA LEU A 142 -4.62 0.55 -4.83
C LEU A 142 -4.29 -0.83 -4.26
N ASP A 143 -3.41 -1.56 -4.96
CA ASP A 143 -3.00 -2.94 -4.67
C ASP A 143 -4.13 -3.98 -4.87
N ARG A 144 -5.36 -3.61 -4.55
CA ARG A 144 -6.56 -4.46 -4.66
C ARG A 144 -7.72 -3.67 -5.28
N PRO A 145 -8.66 -4.33 -5.98
CA PRO A 145 -9.78 -3.64 -6.62
C PRO A 145 -10.83 -3.18 -5.59
N ALA A 146 -11.62 -2.20 -6.02
CA ALA A 146 -12.68 -1.60 -5.22
C ALA A 146 -13.87 -2.54 -4.86
N GLY A 147 -13.89 -3.78 -5.36
CA GLY A 147 -14.98 -4.71 -5.11
C GLY A 147 -16.29 -4.27 -5.78
N ASP A 148 -17.29 -3.93 -4.99
CA ASP A 148 -18.63 -3.52 -5.42
C ASP A 148 -18.72 -2.05 -5.89
N LEU A 149 -17.63 -1.29 -5.80
CA LEU A 149 -17.60 0.13 -6.14
C LEU A 149 -16.84 0.39 -7.45
N VAL A 150 -17.37 1.23 -8.32
CA VAL A 150 -16.69 1.68 -9.53
C VAL A 150 -15.88 2.93 -9.22
N ALA A 151 -14.54 2.78 -9.14
CA ALA A 151 -13.60 3.85 -8.82
C ALA A 151 -12.25 3.62 -9.51
N ASP A 152 -11.42 4.66 -9.56
CA ASP A 152 -10.04 4.53 -10.01
C ASP A 152 -9.31 3.46 -9.20
N THR A 153 -8.54 2.62 -9.89
CA THR A 153 -7.84 1.51 -9.25
C THR A 153 -6.45 1.33 -9.86
N VAL A 154 -5.43 1.20 -9.02
CA VAL A 154 -4.06 0.90 -9.44
C VAL A 154 -3.62 -0.45 -8.86
N LEU A 155 -3.24 -1.36 -9.72
CA LEU A 155 -2.87 -2.74 -9.40
C LEU A 155 -1.48 -3.05 -9.94
N VAL A 156 -0.92 -4.19 -9.54
CA VAL A 156 0.23 -4.83 -10.19
C VAL A 156 -0.20 -6.10 -10.92
N ASP A 157 0.59 -6.57 -11.87
CA ASP A 157 0.32 -7.81 -12.60
C ASP A 157 0.65 -9.05 -11.76
N ASN A 158 -0.23 -9.32 -10.77
CA ASN A 158 -0.11 -10.46 -9.88
C ASN A 158 -0.12 -11.81 -10.63
N LEU A 159 -0.97 -11.91 -11.65
CA LEU A 159 -1.13 -13.14 -12.43
C LEU A 159 0.10 -13.39 -13.30
N GLY A 160 0.51 -12.41 -14.11
CA GLY A 160 1.64 -12.54 -15.02
C GLY A 160 2.94 -12.80 -14.28
N GLY A 161 3.21 -12.09 -13.18
CA GLY A 161 4.40 -12.33 -12.38
C GLY A 161 4.48 -13.74 -11.79
N THR A 162 3.35 -14.31 -11.35
CA THR A 162 3.37 -15.69 -10.83
C THR A 162 3.52 -16.72 -11.95
N ILE A 163 2.97 -16.46 -13.14
CA ILE A 163 3.23 -17.31 -14.32
C ILE A 163 4.73 -17.32 -14.63
N GLU A 164 5.38 -16.16 -14.59
CA GLU A 164 6.82 -16.02 -14.83
C GLU A 164 7.65 -16.77 -13.78
N ALA A 165 7.27 -16.68 -12.49
CA ALA A 165 7.91 -17.44 -11.42
C ALA A 165 7.83 -18.96 -11.64
N VAL A 166 6.68 -19.48 -12.06
CA VAL A 166 6.52 -20.92 -12.39
C VAL A 166 7.37 -21.30 -13.58
N ALA A 167 7.36 -20.49 -14.64
CA ALA A 167 8.15 -20.75 -15.85
C ALA A 167 9.65 -20.81 -15.52
N HIS A 168 10.13 -19.87 -14.70
CA HIS A 168 11.53 -19.85 -14.24
C HIS A 168 11.92 -21.14 -13.50
N LEU A 169 11.13 -21.54 -12.50
CA LEU A 169 11.40 -22.78 -11.76
C LEU A 169 11.32 -24.02 -12.65
N ALA A 170 10.36 -24.09 -13.58
CA ALA A 170 10.22 -25.21 -14.51
C ALA A 170 11.41 -25.31 -15.49
N GLN A 171 11.97 -24.18 -15.94
CA GLN A 171 13.19 -24.12 -16.76
C GLN A 171 14.42 -24.64 -16.02
N HIS A 172 14.48 -24.48 -14.68
CA HIS A 172 15.54 -25.02 -13.82
C HIS A 172 15.30 -26.50 -13.42
N GLY A 173 14.31 -27.16 -14.03
CA GLY A 173 14.07 -28.58 -13.86
C GLY A 173 13.06 -28.95 -12.77
N HIS A 174 12.49 -28.02 -12.07
CA HIS A 174 11.49 -28.29 -11.03
C HIS A 174 10.17 -28.76 -11.64
N ARG A 175 9.66 -29.89 -11.15
CA ARG A 175 8.40 -30.52 -11.61
C ARG A 175 7.34 -30.51 -10.50
N ARG A 176 7.76 -30.45 -9.25
CA ARG A 176 6.89 -30.36 -8.06
C ARG A 176 7.19 -29.04 -7.36
N ILE A 177 6.34 -28.08 -7.62
CA ILE A 177 6.46 -26.71 -7.11
C ILE A 177 5.32 -26.50 -6.10
N ALA A 178 5.65 -25.97 -4.91
CA ALA A 178 4.65 -25.56 -3.91
C ALA A 178 4.35 -24.07 -4.06
N PHE A 179 3.15 -23.67 -3.62
CA PHE A 179 2.74 -22.26 -3.51
C PHE A 179 2.21 -21.99 -2.09
N LEU A 180 2.74 -20.98 -1.44
CA LEU A 180 2.28 -20.50 -0.14
C LEU A 180 1.87 -19.05 -0.25
N GLY A 181 0.61 -18.74 0.05
CA GLY A 181 0.06 -17.38 -0.02
C GLY A 181 -0.77 -17.02 1.22
N ASP A 182 -1.20 -15.78 1.26
CA ASP A 182 -2.16 -15.28 2.25
C ASP A 182 -3.51 -15.98 2.18
N GLY A 183 -4.40 -15.63 3.10
CA GLY A 183 -5.75 -16.19 3.16
C GLY A 183 -6.54 -16.03 1.86
N PRO A 184 -7.49 -16.95 1.57
CA PRO A 184 -8.20 -17.00 0.27
C PRO A 184 -9.11 -15.79 0.02
N GLY A 185 -9.40 -14.99 1.05
CA GLY A 185 -10.16 -13.73 0.91
C GLY A 185 -9.33 -12.56 0.37
N ILE A 186 -8.01 -12.71 0.29
CA ILE A 186 -7.11 -11.67 -0.18
C ILE A 186 -7.01 -11.71 -1.71
N PHE A 187 -7.37 -10.61 -2.38
CA PHE A 187 -7.37 -10.52 -3.83
C PHE A 187 -6.02 -10.89 -4.46
N THR A 188 -4.93 -10.30 -3.97
CA THR A 188 -3.58 -10.55 -4.48
C THR A 188 -3.18 -12.02 -4.35
N ALA A 189 -3.51 -12.67 -3.22
CA ALA A 189 -3.26 -14.10 -3.02
C ALA A 189 -4.04 -14.97 -4.01
N SER A 190 -5.30 -14.63 -4.28
CA SER A 190 -6.15 -15.34 -5.24
C SER A 190 -5.65 -15.20 -6.67
N GLU A 191 -5.23 -14.00 -7.09
CA GLU A 191 -4.68 -13.77 -8.41
C GLU A 191 -3.30 -14.45 -8.60
N ARG A 192 -2.46 -14.42 -7.57
CA ARG A 192 -1.16 -15.13 -7.59
C ARG A 192 -1.37 -16.65 -7.64
N LEU A 193 -2.34 -17.20 -6.89
CA LEU A 193 -2.70 -18.61 -7.01
C LEU A 193 -3.25 -18.97 -8.41
N ARG A 194 -4.05 -18.08 -9.01
CA ARG A 194 -4.53 -18.25 -10.39
C ARG A 194 -3.35 -18.29 -11.36
N GLY A 195 -2.40 -17.36 -11.22
CA GLY A 195 -1.16 -17.32 -12.00
C GLY A 195 -0.32 -18.58 -11.80
N PHE A 196 -0.24 -19.11 -10.58
CA PHE A 196 0.45 -20.36 -10.28
C PHE A 196 -0.16 -21.54 -11.05
N ARG A 197 -1.50 -21.69 -11.01
CA ARG A 197 -2.22 -22.75 -11.75
C ARG A 197 -2.00 -22.64 -13.26
N GLU A 198 -2.15 -21.43 -13.80
CA GLU A 198 -1.97 -21.17 -15.22
C GLU A 198 -0.50 -21.38 -15.66
N GLY A 199 0.45 -20.94 -14.85
CA GLY A 199 1.88 -21.16 -15.08
C GLY A 199 2.25 -22.65 -15.14
N LEU A 200 1.72 -23.49 -14.24
CA LEU A 200 1.90 -24.92 -14.28
C LEU A 200 1.35 -25.53 -15.58
N VAL A 201 0.14 -25.15 -16.00
CA VAL A 201 -0.44 -25.61 -17.26
C VAL A 201 0.45 -25.25 -18.45
N ARG A 202 0.92 -23.99 -18.52
CA ARG A 202 1.81 -23.52 -19.59
C ARG A 202 3.16 -24.23 -19.61
N ALA A 203 3.67 -24.63 -18.44
CA ALA A 203 4.89 -25.40 -18.29
C ALA A 203 4.71 -26.92 -18.53
N GLY A 204 3.49 -27.40 -18.84
CA GLY A 204 3.18 -28.82 -18.98
C GLY A 204 3.26 -29.58 -17.65
N LEU A 205 3.10 -28.91 -16.54
CA LEU A 205 3.15 -29.50 -15.19
C LEU A 205 1.74 -29.74 -14.63
N ARG A 206 1.60 -30.81 -13.84
CA ARG A 206 0.32 -31.12 -13.20
C ARG A 206 0.11 -30.24 -11.95
N TYR A 207 -1.04 -29.60 -11.86
CA TYR A 207 -1.49 -28.96 -10.63
C TYR A 207 -1.87 -30.02 -9.57
N ASP A 208 -1.31 -29.89 -8.39
CA ASP A 208 -1.69 -30.68 -7.20
C ASP A 208 -2.14 -29.68 -6.11
N GLU A 209 -3.43 -29.70 -5.79
CA GLU A 209 -4.02 -28.77 -4.82
C GLU A 209 -3.36 -28.86 -3.43
N ARG A 210 -2.79 -30.02 -3.09
CA ARG A 210 -2.09 -30.25 -1.82
C ARG A 210 -0.80 -29.42 -1.71
N LEU A 211 -0.24 -28.99 -2.86
CA LEU A 211 0.97 -28.16 -2.93
C LEU A 211 0.67 -26.65 -2.93
N ALA A 212 -0.61 -26.26 -2.89
CA ALA A 212 -1.00 -24.85 -2.86
C ALA A 212 -1.76 -24.54 -1.57
N LEU A 213 -1.16 -23.74 -0.69
CA LEU A 213 -1.75 -23.38 0.59
C LEU A 213 -1.98 -21.87 0.68
N LEU A 214 -3.24 -21.48 0.92
CA LEU A 214 -3.63 -20.12 1.23
C LEU A 214 -4.03 -20.04 2.70
N ARG A 215 -3.24 -19.34 3.51
CA ARG A 215 -3.46 -19.16 4.95
C ARG A 215 -2.86 -17.84 5.40
N THR A 216 -3.42 -17.26 6.47
CA THR A 216 -2.76 -16.13 7.14
C THR A 216 -1.32 -16.53 7.50
N PRO A 217 -0.30 -15.79 7.04
CA PRO A 217 1.08 -16.17 7.21
C PRO A 217 1.55 -15.87 8.64
N THR A 218 1.45 -16.86 9.51
CA THR A 218 2.10 -16.85 10.82
C THR A 218 3.36 -17.72 10.78
N ARG A 219 4.23 -17.56 11.77
CA ARG A 219 5.42 -18.40 11.91
C ARG A 219 5.06 -19.88 11.98
N GLU A 220 4.02 -20.22 12.73
CA GLU A 220 3.55 -21.58 12.95
C GLU A 220 2.91 -22.14 11.66
N SER A 221 2.02 -21.38 11.02
CA SER A 221 1.32 -21.86 9.83
C SER A 221 2.27 -22.10 8.65
N VAL A 222 3.35 -21.32 8.52
CA VAL A 222 4.35 -21.52 7.50
C VAL A 222 5.31 -22.66 7.85
N ALA A 223 5.68 -22.84 9.14
CA ALA A 223 6.49 -23.99 9.56
C ALA A 223 5.76 -25.31 9.29
N ASP A 224 4.48 -25.42 9.65
CA ASP A 224 3.63 -26.57 9.33
C ASP A 224 3.56 -26.84 7.82
N ALA A 225 3.50 -25.79 7.01
CA ALA A 225 3.51 -25.92 5.55
C ALA A 225 4.84 -26.46 5.02
N VAL A 226 5.96 -26.01 5.56
CA VAL A 226 7.30 -26.51 5.21
C VAL A 226 7.41 -27.99 5.52
N ASP A 227 7.02 -28.42 6.71
CA ASP A 227 7.07 -29.83 7.11
C ASP A 227 6.21 -30.73 6.20
N ARG A 228 5.05 -30.25 5.80
CA ARG A 228 4.12 -31.02 4.95
C ARG A 228 4.52 -31.08 3.48
N LEU A 229 5.08 -30.01 2.94
CA LEU A 229 5.25 -29.84 1.50
C LEU A 229 6.69 -29.97 1.03
N LEU A 230 7.65 -29.62 1.88
CA LEU A 230 9.05 -29.45 1.50
C LEU A 230 9.97 -30.49 2.18
N THR A 231 9.40 -31.39 2.99
CA THR A 231 10.16 -32.47 3.64
C THR A 231 9.59 -33.85 3.27
N GLY A 232 10.37 -34.91 3.47
CA GLY A 232 9.95 -36.29 3.26
C GLY A 232 9.91 -36.76 1.81
N PRO A 233 9.45 -38.01 1.57
CA PRO A 233 9.31 -38.58 0.24
C PRO A 233 8.25 -37.86 -0.60
N GLY A 234 8.56 -37.57 -1.86
CA GLY A 234 7.63 -36.89 -2.77
C GLY A 234 7.41 -35.41 -2.46
N ARG A 235 8.29 -34.76 -1.67
CA ARG A 235 8.29 -33.33 -1.40
C ARG A 235 8.31 -32.46 -2.66
N ALA A 236 7.85 -31.24 -2.56
CA ALA A 236 8.14 -30.24 -3.56
C ALA A 236 9.63 -29.85 -3.50
N THR A 237 10.22 -29.63 -4.67
CA THR A 237 11.64 -29.26 -4.80
C THR A 237 11.82 -27.75 -4.94
N ALA A 238 10.72 -27.02 -5.13
CA ALA A 238 10.68 -25.58 -5.20
C ALA A 238 9.41 -25.03 -4.52
N VAL A 239 9.48 -23.80 -4.09
CA VAL A 239 8.35 -23.08 -3.49
C VAL A 239 8.28 -21.64 -3.97
N ILE A 240 7.06 -21.19 -4.28
CA ILE A 240 6.75 -19.79 -4.53
C ILE A 240 6.09 -19.23 -3.27
N ALA A 241 6.72 -18.20 -2.68
CA ALA A 241 6.16 -17.42 -1.60
C ALA A 241 5.27 -16.31 -2.17
N GLY A 242 4.02 -16.31 -1.76
CA GLY A 242 3.01 -15.40 -2.30
C GLY A 242 3.17 -13.92 -1.90
N ASN A 243 4.05 -13.57 -0.96
CA ASN A 243 4.45 -12.19 -0.63
C ASN A 243 5.69 -12.17 0.27
N ASN A 244 6.18 -10.96 0.58
CA ASN A 244 7.36 -10.74 1.45
C ASN A 244 7.20 -11.33 2.86
N ARG A 245 6.02 -11.29 3.47
CA ARG A 245 5.76 -11.83 4.82
C ARG A 245 5.86 -13.35 4.84
N VAL A 246 5.24 -14.01 3.85
CA VAL A 246 5.38 -15.46 3.65
C VAL A 246 6.84 -15.82 3.46
N THR A 247 7.58 -15.07 2.66
CA THR A 247 9.02 -15.29 2.40
C THR A 247 9.84 -15.23 3.66
N VAL A 248 9.66 -14.23 4.51
CA VAL A 248 10.40 -14.10 5.78
C VAL A 248 10.13 -15.29 6.71
N HIS A 249 8.88 -15.76 6.79
CA HIS A 249 8.54 -16.95 7.59
C HIS A 249 9.11 -18.23 6.98
N LEU A 250 9.06 -18.36 5.64
CA LEU A 250 9.69 -19.48 4.92
C LEU A 250 11.20 -19.56 5.16
N LEU A 251 11.92 -18.46 5.03
CA LEU A 251 13.37 -18.42 5.26
C LEU A 251 13.74 -18.91 6.67
N ARG A 252 12.94 -18.54 7.67
CA ARG A 252 13.13 -19.05 9.05
C ARG A 252 12.88 -20.56 9.17
N ALA A 253 11.82 -21.04 8.54
CA ALA A 253 11.47 -22.47 8.59
C ALA A 253 12.44 -23.34 7.76
N LEU A 254 12.95 -22.81 6.65
CA LEU A 254 13.91 -23.50 5.77
C LEU A 254 15.35 -23.53 6.30
N ALA A 255 15.67 -22.83 7.38
CA ALA A 255 17.02 -22.75 7.94
C ALA A 255 17.64 -24.15 8.26
N HIS A 256 16.79 -25.14 8.52
CA HIS A 256 17.20 -26.50 8.92
C HIS A 256 16.75 -27.58 7.91
N VAL A 257 16.21 -27.17 6.76
CA VAL A 257 15.74 -28.12 5.72
C VAL A 257 16.89 -28.43 4.74
N THR A 258 17.18 -29.71 4.60
CA THR A 258 18.22 -30.23 3.68
C THR A 258 17.66 -31.39 2.85
N PRO A 259 17.83 -31.39 1.52
CA PRO A 259 18.37 -30.30 0.69
C PRO A 259 17.40 -29.11 0.66
N ARG A 260 17.94 -27.90 0.50
CA ARG A 260 17.17 -26.68 0.48
C ARG A 260 16.35 -26.61 -0.82
N PRO A 261 15.03 -26.38 -0.78
CA PRO A 261 14.22 -26.20 -1.99
C PRO A 261 14.57 -24.88 -2.67
N ALA A 262 14.38 -24.80 -3.99
CA ALA A 262 14.40 -23.51 -4.69
C ALA A 262 13.28 -22.61 -4.18
N LEU A 263 13.54 -21.29 -4.12
CA LEU A 263 12.61 -20.29 -3.60
C LEU A 263 12.49 -19.12 -4.56
N VAL A 264 11.25 -18.76 -4.93
CA VAL A 264 10.93 -17.49 -5.57
C VAL A 264 9.93 -16.75 -4.67
N SER A 265 10.21 -15.49 -4.36
CA SER A 265 9.32 -14.61 -3.60
C SER A 265 8.50 -13.73 -4.54
N PHE A 266 7.23 -13.56 -4.29
CA PHE A 266 6.53 -12.37 -4.80
C PHE A 266 6.80 -11.22 -3.81
N ASP A 267 6.99 -10.01 -4.35
CA ASP A 267 7.51 -8.82 -3.68
C ASP A 267 8.99 -8.95 -3.26
N ASP A 268 9.73 -7.89 -3.51
CA ASP A 268 11.10 -7.74 -3.03
C ASP A 268 11.11 -7.25 -1.57
N PHE A 269 12.21 -7.43 -0.85
CA PHE A 269 12.38 -6.96 0.51
C PHE A 269 13.85 -6.63 0.80
N GLU A 270 14.09 -5.73 1.74
CA GLU A 270 15.38 -5.05 1.98
C GLU A 270 16.61 -5.97 2.09
N LEU A 271 16.44 -7.20 2.61
CA LEU A 271 17.57 -8.12 2.83
C LEU A 271 17.64 -9.25 1.80
N ALA A 272 16.79 -9.23 0.76
CA ALA A 272 16.66 -10.35 -0.17
C ALA A 272 17.95 -10.65 -0.95
N ASP A 273 18.74 -9.64 -1.26
CA ASP A 273 20.00 -9.73 -2.00
C ASP A 273 21.22 -10.02 -1.12
N LEU A 274 21.08 -9.93 0.21
CA LEU A 274 22.15 -10.18 1.18
C LEU A 274 22.16 -11.61 1.73
N LEU A 275 21.16 -12.41 1.40
CA LEU A 275 21.03 -13.78 1.86
C LEU A 275 21.93 -14.73 1.03
N ASP A 276 22.13 -15.97 1.52
CA ASP A 276 22.89 -17.00 0.82
C ASP A 276 22.03 -18.27 0.65
N PRO A 277 21.67 -18.63 -0.60
CA PRO A 277 21.71 -17.78 -1.81
C PRO A 277 20.79 -16.57 -1.71
N PRO A 278 21.08 -15.47 -2.44
CA PRO A 278 20.19 -14.32 -2.53
C PRO A 278 18.82 -14.71 -3.10
N VAL A 279 17.75 -14.07 -2.61
CA VAL A 279 16.38 -14.50 -2.97
C VAL A 279 15.98 -13.96 -4.34
N THR A 280 15.66 -14.88 -5.24
CA THR A 280 15.00 -14.60 -6.53
C THR A 280 13.59 -14.10 -6.29
N VAL A 281 13.21 -12.96 -6.88
CA VAL A 281 11.93 -12.32 -6.60
C VAL A 281 11.17 -11.92 -7.87
N ILE A 282 9.86 -11.88 -7.78
CA ILE A 282 9.00 -11.10 -8.67
C ILE A 282 8.86 -9.72 -8.02
N GLY A 283 9.62 -8.77 -8.54
CA GLY A 283 9.70 -7.42 -8.00
C GLY A 283 8.95 -6.39 -8.85
N HIS A 284 8.63 -5.27 -8.25
CA HIS A 284 8.09 -4.08 -8.90
C HIS A 284 8.44 -2.83 -8.08
N ASP A 285 8.31 -1.66 -8.69
CA ASP A 285 8.47 -0.38 -7.98
C ASP A 285 7.22 -0.09 -7.15
N VAL A 286 7.26 -0.44 -5.86
CA VAL A 286 6.18 -0.21 -4.89
C VAL A 286 5.91 1.29 -4.72
N GLY A 287 6.96 2.11 -4.72
CA GLY A 287 6.82 3.57 -4.68
C GLY A 287 6.06 4.10 -5.89
N ARG A 288 6.25 3.50 -7.09
CA ARG A 288 5.48 3.86 -8.29
C ARG A 288 4.00 3.52 -8.15
N LEU A 289 3.65 2.41 -7.47
CA LEU A 289 2.26 2.08 -7.16
C LEU A 289 1.60 3.20 -6.33
N GLY A 290 2.28 3.64 -5.27
CA GLY A 290 1.83 4.76 -4.45
C GLY A 290 1.74 6.08 -5.24
N ARG A 291 2.77 6.41 -6.05
CA ARG A 291 2.77 7.62 -6.89
C ARG A 291 1.60 7.61 -7.88
N ALA A 292 1.41 6.52 -8.63
CA ALA A 292 0.34 6.44 -9.63
C ALA A 292 -1.05 6.59 -9.01
N ALA A 293 -1.29 6.00 -7.82
CA ALA A 293 -2.56 6.16 -7.11
C ALA A 293 -2.77 7.60 -6.63
N ALA A 294 -1.73 8.25 -6.10
CA ALA A 294 -1.81 9.63 -5.66
C ALA A 294 -2.01 10.60 -6.84
N GLU A 295 -1.35 10.40 -7.97
CA GLU A 295 -1.54 11.19 -9.20
C GLU A 295 -2.99 11.11 -9.69
N LEU A 296 -3.60 9.92 -9.69
CA LEU A 296 -5.02 9.75 -10.01
C LEU A 296 -5.92 10.50 -9.01
N LEU A 297 -5.63 10.38 -7.72
CA LEU A 297 -6.38 11.08 -6.68
C LEU A 297 -6.30 12.61 -6.85
N PHE A 298 -5.10 13.15 -7.09
CA PHE A 298 -4.95 14.58 -7.31
C PHE A 298 -5.58 15.07 -8.61
N ALA A 299 -5.60 14.26 -9.67
CA ALA A 299 -6.38 14.59 -10.87
C ALA A 299 -7.85 14.74 -10.54
N ARG A 300 -8.43 13.82 -9.73
CA ARG A 300 -9.83 13.91 -9.27
C ARG A 300 -10.07 15.14 -8.38
N ILE A 301 -9.17 15.43 -7.44
CA ILE A 301 -9.26 16.63 -6.58
C ILE A 301 -9.27 17.92 -7.42
N HIS A 302 -8.57 17.93 -8.56
CA HIS A 302 -8.52 19.07 -9.48
C HIS A 302 -9.61 19.08 -10.55
N GLY A 303 -10.62 18.20 -10.45
CA GLY A 303 -11.82 18.23 -11.29
C GLY A 303 -11.77 17.33 -12.54
N ASP A 304 -10.85 16.35 -12.59
CA ASP A 304 -10.91 15.31 -13.64
C ASP A 304 -12.16 14.45 -13.41
N ASP A 305 -13.17 14.58 -14.27
CA ASP A 305 -14.45 13.87 -14.27
C ASP A 305 -14.50 12.72 -15.29
N SER A 306 -13.35 12.37 -15.91
CA SER A 306 -13.24 11.25 -16.84
C SER A 306 -13.70 9.93 -16.18
N PRO A 307 -14.14 8.92 -16.96
CA PRO A 307 -14.52 7.62 -16.40
C PRO A 307 -13.41 7.02 -15.53
N PRO A 308 -13.77 6.26 -14.48
CA PRO A 308 -12.79 5.59 -13.63
C PRO A 308 -11.82 4.71 -14.43
N ARG A 309 -10.54 4.76 -14.07
CA ARG A 309 -9.44 4.08 -14.74
C ARG A 309 -8.96 2.89 -13.93
N LYS A 310 -8.59 1.82 -14.62
CA LYS A 310 -7.85 0.69 -14.04
C LYS A 310 -6.44 0.71 -14.62
N VAL A 311 -5.46 0.97 -13.78
CA VAL A 311 -4.03 0.94 -14.13
C VAL A 311 -3.43 -0.34 -13.57
N VAL A 312 -2.71 -1.09 -14.41
CA VAL A 312 -1.97 -2.29 -13.99
C VAL A 312 -0.50 -2.06 -14.26
N LEU A 313 0.31 -2.01 -13.21
CA LEU A 313 1.74 -1.83 -13.32
C LEU A 313 2.44 -3.18 -13.58
N PRO A 314 3.50 -3.20 -14.40
CA PRO A 314 4.24 -4.42 -14.66
C PRO A 314 5.03 -4.84 -13.42
N VAL A 315 5.31 -6.15 -13.37
CA VAL A 315 6.24 -6.78 -12.44
C VAL A 315 7.36 -7.45 -13.25
N HIS A 316 8.46 -7.79 -12.62
CA HIS A 316 9.62 -8.39 -13.29
C HIS A 316 10.25 -9.46 -12.41
N LEU A 317 10.63 -10.59 -13.01
CA LEU A 317 11.49 -11.57 -12.36
C LEU A 317 12.91 -10.99 -12.20
N LEU A 318 13.46 -11.08 -11.00
CA LEU A 318 14.83 -10.71 -10.67
C LEU A 318 15.56 -11.98 -10.16
N PRO A 319 16.22 -12.73 -11.04
CA PRO A 319 16.99 -13.91 -10.65
C PRO A 319 18.17 -13.51 -9.78
N ARG A 320 18.36 -14.19 -8.63
CA ARG A 320 19.42 -13.88 -7.67
C ARG A 320 20.15 -15.12 -7.11
N GLY A 321 19.65 -16.32 -7.38
CA GLY A 321 20.29 -17.57 -6.94
C GLY A 321 19.35 -18.55 -6.23
N SER A 322 18.38 -18.12 -5.44
CA SER A 322 17.52 -19.05 -4.72
C SER A 322 16.52 -19.79 -5.61
N GLY A 323 16.09 -19.18 -6.72
CA GLY A 323 15.22 -19.80 -7.72
C GLY A 323 15.95 -20.70 -8.71
N GLU A 324 17.27 -20.66 -8.71
CA GLU A 324 18.18 -21.36 -9.61
C GLU A 324 18.79 -22.64 -8.98
N VAL A 325 18.46 -22.93 -7.71
CA VAL A 325 18.87 -24.17 -7.03
C VAL A 325 18.26 -25.37 -7.76
N ALA A 326 19.07 -26.38 -8.07
CA ALA A 326 18.58 -27.58 -8.73
C ALA A 326 17.66 -28.44 -7.85
N PRO A 327 16.73 -29.24 -8.44
CA PRO A 327 15.79 -30.10 -7.69
C PRO A 327 16.44 -31.16 -6.82
#